data_c08508b312471c22f5955cd1b2f30c4f
#
_entry.id   c08508b312471c22f5955cd1b2f30c4f
#
_cell.length_a   1.000
_cell.length_b   1.000
_cell.length_c   1.000
_cell.angle_alpha   90.00
_cell.angle_beta   90.00
_cell.angle_gamma   90.00
#
_symmetry.space_group_name_H-M   'P 1'
#
loop_
_entity.id
_entity.type
_entity.pdbx_description
1 polymer ?
#
loop_
_entity_poly.entity_id
_entity_poly.type
_entity_poly.pdbx_seq_one_letter_code
_entity_poly.pdbx_strand_id
1 'polypeptide(L)'
;MKKIIALIAAVFLLSTVVYSKQKVTLLMDWFPQGNQSGFWQAQFDNQYHDDVEITIKPGGPKVNTTIAVASGQVEFGLQASDSVMLANAKGAGLKGIFVSLNHVPYTLVYHPNTGVNSVKDLDGRPFAVKIGVTYWKWVKHTYGLNKVKEFPLTGDLGLFARTKNQFQQGYSIFLPARLDAKGVPNEQITVESLGYRPYSVLFTSDKLIKENPELVQAVVDRLSISFHKSLVDPKPTRDFILSKSKKVNAEIHNNAIELMKRDFLPADWSKIGCQDPNRWVEVANQMKEVNVLPSDFDPHQSYDTSFKRGCFK
;
A
#
# COMPACT_ATOMS: atom_id res chain seq x y z
N MET A 1 -52.06 27.73 -59.02
CA MET A 1 -51.39 28.02 -57.67
C MET A 1 -50.97 26.73 -57.06
N LYS A 2 -49.71 26.37 -57.23
CA LYS A 2 -49.16 25.14 -56.68
C LYS A 2 -48.43 25.47 -55.38
N LYS A 3 -48.89 24.91 -54.24
CA LYS A 3 -48.21 25.04 -52.94
C LYS A 3 -47.05 24.02 -52.87
N ILE A 4 -45.83 24.53 -52.79
CA ILE A 4 -44.64 23.71 -52.53
C ILE A 4 -44.54 23.56 -50.98
N ILE A 5 -44.70 22.35 -50.50
CA ILE A 5 -44.47 22.02 -49.11
C ILE A 5 -42.97 21.61 -48.97
N ALA A 6 -42.19 22.48 -48.34
CA ALA A 6 -40.79 22.15 -48.01
C ALA A 6 -40.76 21.31 -46.73
N LEU A 7 -40.38 20.04 -46.88
CA LEU A 7 -40.14 19.11 -45.77
C LEU A 7 -38.73 19.34 -45.20
N ILE A 8 -38.63 20.01 -44.07
CA ILE A 8 -37.35 20.15 -43.32
C ILE A 8 -37.11 18.86 -42.54
N ALA A 9 -36.24 17.99 -43.05
CA ALA A 9 -35.73 16.85 -42.31
C ALA A 9 -34.68 17.32 -41.33
N ALA A 10 -35.06 17.44 -40.05
CA ALA A 10 -34.13 17.65 -38.94
C ALA A 10 -33.33 16.35 -38.70
N VAL A 11 -32.13 16.29 -39.22
CA VAL A 11 -31.17 15.21 -38.89
C VAL A 11 -30.67 15.45 -37.48
N PHE A 12 -31.23 14.74 -36.54
CA PHE A 12 -30.65 14.61 -35.18
C PHE A 12 -29.34 13.80 -35.29
N LEU A 13 -28.22 14.49 -35.40
CA LEU A 13 -26.91 13.91 -35.17
C LEU A 13 -26.83 13.52 -33.69
N LEU A 14 -27.21 12.28 -33.40
CA LEU A 14 -26.84 11.63 -32.16
C LEU A 14 -25.31 11.47 -32.18
N SER A 15 -24.60 12.46 -31.63
CA SER A 15 -23.20 12.34 -31.30
C SER A 15 -23.12 11.26 -30.17
N THR A 16 -22.84 10.03 -30.59
CA THR A 16 -22.39 9.00 -29.65
C THR A 16 -21.06 9.49 -29.09
N VAL A 17 -21.10 10.02 -27.88
CA VAL A 17 -19.88 10.26 -27.10
C VAL A 17 -19.26 8.90 -26.91
N VAL A 18 -18.26 8.57 -27.72
CA VAL A 18 -17.39 7.42 -27.47
C VAL A 18 -16.62 7.78 -26.19
N TYR A 19 -17.10 7.28 -25.08
CA TYR A 19 -16.41 7.43 -23.80
C TYR A 19 -15.11 6.63 -23.90
N SER A 20 -14.03 7.31 -24.22
CA SER A 20 -12.71 6.67 -24.25
C SER A 20 -12.36 6.30 -22.82
N LYS A 21 -12.15 5.00 -22.58
CA LYS A 21 -11.69 4.45 -21.31
C LYS A 21 -10.50 5.23 -20.78
N GLN A 22 -10.64 5.85 -19.61
CA GLN A 22 -9.55 6.62 -19.01
C GLN A 22 -8.44 5.69 -18.55
N LYS A 23 -7.18 6.06 -18.84
CA LYS A 23 -6.01 5.26 -18.48
C LYS A 23 -5.34 5.87 -17.27
N VAL A 24 -5.04 5.05 -16.27
CA VAL A 24 -4.34 5.45 -15.04
C VAL A 24 -3.19 4.52 -14.72
N THR A 25 -2.17 5.06 -14.08
CA THR A 25 -1.04 4.31 -13.55
C THR A 25 -1.07 4.33 -12.03
N LEU A 26 -1.01 3.14 -11.43
CA LEU A 26 -0.77 2.96 -10.01
C LEU A 26 0.68 2.52 -9.80
N LEU A 27 1.47 3.28 -9.06
CA LEU A 27 2.84 2.94 -8.69
C LEU A 27 2.86 2.24 -7.33
N MET A 28 3.31 0.99 -7.31
CA MET A 28 3.45 0.21 -6.08
C MET A 28 4.70 0.64 -5.30
N ASP A 29 4.66 0.47 -3.99
CA ASP A 29 5.79 0.74 -3.09
C ASP A 29 6.88 -0.34 -3.15
N TRP A 30 6.52 -1.55 -3.61
CA TRP A 30 7.41 -2.71 -3.62
C TRP A 30 7.23 -3.58 -4.86
N PHE A 31 8.07 -4.63 -4.97
CA PHE A 31 7.95 -5.64 -6.02
C PHE A 31 6.60 -6.37 -5.97
N PRO A 32 6.15 -6.96 -7.10
CA PRO A 32 4.91 -7.73 -7.13
C PRO A 32 4.91 -8.87 -6.10
N GLN A 33 3.86 -8.91 -5.26
CA GLN A 33 3.71 -9.92 -4.20
C GLN A 33 2.25 -10.01 -3.73
N GLY A 34 1.91 -11.04 -2.93
CA GLY A 34 0.54 -11.41 -2.59
C GLY A 34 -0.29 -10.33 -1.89
N ASN A 35 0.30 -9.49 -1.01
CA ASN A 35 -0.44 -8.41 -0.36
C ASN A 35 -0.94 -7.32 -1.32
N GLN A 36 -0.47 -7.32 -2.55
CA GLN A 36 -0.90 -6.42 -3.61
C GLN A 36 -1.92 -7.07 -4.55
N SER A 37 -2.44 -8.26 -4.23
CA SER A 37 -3.28 -9.06 -5.14
C SER A 37 -4.50 -8.29 -5.66
N GLY A 38 -5.19 -7.51 -4.82
CA GLY A 38 -6.33 -6.73 -5.28
C GLY A 38 -5.99 -5.69 -6.36
N PHE A 39 -4.79 -5.08 -6.29
CA PHE A 39 -4.32 -4.17 -7.33
C PHE A 39 -3.99 -4.90 -8.62
N TRP A 40 -3.25 -6.01 -8.54
CA TRP A 40 -2.90 -6.82 -9.71
C TRP A 40 -4.13 -7.45 -10.35
N GLN A 41 -5.16 -7.81 -9.57
CA GLN A 41 -6.46 -8.25 -10.06
C GLN A 41 -7.13 -7.13 -10.87
N ALA A 42 -7.08 -5.89 -10.40
CA ALA A 42 -7.67 -4.76 -11.12
C ALA A 42 -7.05 -4.57 -12.51
N GLN A 43 -5.73 -4.73 -12.65
CA GLN A 43 -5.08 -4.70 -13.97
C GLN A 43 -5.43 -5.94 -14.81
N PHE A 44 -5.47 -7.13 -14.21
CA PHE A 44 -5.85 -8.36 -14.89
C PHE A 44 -7.28 -8.26 -15.46
N ASP A 45 -8.19 -7.62 -14.72
CA ASP A 45 -9.58 -7.43 -15.08
C ASP A 45 -9.84 -6.31 -16.10
N ASN A 46 -8.85 -5.57 -16.57
CA ASN A 46 -9.03 -4.47 -17.52
C ASN A 46 -9.82 -4.84 -18.78
N GLN A 47 -9.71 -6.10 -19.23
CA GLN A 47 -10.43 -6.63 -20.39
C GLN A 47 -11.94 -6.85 -20.17
N TYR A 48 -12.39 -6.85 -18.91
CA TYR A 48 -13.79 -7.13 -18.53
C TYR A 48 -14.55 -5.86 -18.11
N HIS A 49 -13.94 -4.69 -18.21
CA HIS A 49 -14.51 -3.44 -17.72
C HIS A 49 -14.19 -2.27 -18.66
N ASP A 50 -15.12 -1.34 -18.79
CA ASP A 50 -15.00 -0.19 -19.69
C ASP A 50 -14.89 1.17 -18.96
N ASP A 51 -14.90 1.17 -17.62
CA ASP A 51 -14.84 2.38 -16.80
C ASP A 51 -13.44 3.01 -16.79
N VAL A 52 -12.43 2.25 -16.39
CA VAL A 52 -11.05 2.69 -16.28
C VAL A 52 -10.08 1.58 -16.67
N GLU A 53 -8.97 1.94 -17.33
CA GLU A 53 -7.85 1.04 -17.62
C GLU A 53 -6.73 1.30 -16.62
N ILE A 54 -6.50 0.34 -15.73
CA ILE A 54 -5.50 0.43 -14.66
C ILE A 54 -4.21 -0.25 -15.10
N THR A 55 -3.09 0.48 -15.08
CA THR A 55 -1.75 -0.05 -15.26
C THR A 55 -0.99 -0.03 -13.94
N ILE A 56 -0.51 -1.18 -13.49
CA ILE A 56 0.31 -1.29 -12.29
C ILE A 56 1.80 -1.23 -12.64
N LYS A 57 2.50 -0.23 -12.11
CA LYS A 57 3.96 -0.17 -12.14
C LYS A 57 4.52 -0.76 -10.85
N PRO A 58 5.41 -1.78 -10.93
CA PRO A 58 6.04 -2.34 -9.75
C PRO A 58 6.99 -1.33 -9.10
N GLY A 59 7.07 -1.38 -7.77
CA GLY A 59 7.99 -0.60 -6.98
C GLY A 59 9.29 -1.31 -6.63
N GLY A 60 9.94 -0.84 -5.57
CA GLY A 60 11.20 -1.41 -5.07
C GLY A 60 11.95 -0.45 -4.14
N PRO A 61 13.15 -0.83 -3.65
CA PRO A 61 13.88 -0.06 -2.63
C PRO A 61 14.18 1.40 -2.99
N LYS A 62 14.32 1.70 -4.29
CA LYS A 62 14.64 3.05 -4.79
C LYS A 62 13.42 3.84 -5.26
N VAL A 63 12.23 3.26 -5.20
CA VAL A 63 10.99 3.90 -5.66
C VAL A 63 10.43 4.78 -4.56
N ASN A 64 10.12 6.03 -4.92
CA ASN A 64 9.42 6.98 -4.05
C ASN A 64 8.05 7.33 -4.67
N THR A 65 7.01 6.66 -4.21
CA THR A 65 5.66 6.80 -4.72
C THR A 65 5.05 8.16 -4.42
N THR A 66 5.35 8.77 -3.24
CA THR A 66 4.81 10.08 -2.86
C THR A 66 5.35 11.19 -3.76
N ILE A 67 6.64 11.16 -4.12
CA ILE A 67 7.21 12.12 -5.07
C ILE A 67 6.60 11.93 -6.46
N ALA A 68 6.45 10.68 -6.93
CA ALA A 68 5.94 10.40 -8.26
C ALA A 68 4.49 10.88 -8.44
N VAL A 69 3.63 10.74 -7.43
CA VAL A 69 2.26 11.25 -7.46
C VAL A 69 2.21 12.76 -7.30
N ALA A 70 2.97 13.32 -6.35
CA ALA A 70 3.00 14.77 -6.12
C ALA A 70 3.50 15.55 -7.35
N SER A 71 4.42 14.98 -8.11
CA SER A 71 4.93 15.57 -9.36
C SER A 71 4.06 15.30 -10.60
N GLY A 72 2.99 14.50 -10.48
CA GLY A 72 2.11 14.13 -11.59
C GLY A 72 2.72 13.12 -12.58
N GLN A 73 3.78 12.41 -12.21
CA GLN A 73 4.36 11.34 -13.04
C GLN A 73 3.45 10.10 -13.12
N VAL A 74 2.65 9.88 -12.10
CA VAL A 74 1.61 8.85 -12.02
C VAL A 74 0.41 9.39 -11.27
N GLU A 75 -0.76 8.84 -11.53
CA GLU A 75 -2.03 9.29 -10.94
C GLU A 75 -2.20 8.79 -9.51
N PHE A 76 -1.75 7.57 -9.23
CA PHE A 76 -1.95 6.92 -7.93
C PHE A 76 -0.67 6.26 -7.42
N GLY A 77 -0.55 6.16 -6.11
CA GLY A 77 0.55 5.47 -5.45
C GLY A 77 0.08 4.62 -4.27
N LEU A 78 0.81 3.53 -3.99
CA LEU A 78 0.65 2.75 -2.76
C LEU A 78 1.74 3.14 -1.77
N GLN A 79 1.39 3.42 -0.51
CA GLN A 79 2.37 3.72 0.55
C GLN A 79 1.75 3.52 1.95
N ALA A 80 2.60 3.53 2.97
CA ALA A 80 2.18 3.66 4.36
C ALA A 80 1.61 5.07 4.65
N SER A 81 0.55 5.17 5.46
CA SER A 81 -0.12 6.44 5.77
C SER A 81 0.79 7.48 6.43
N ASP A 82 1.74 7.05 7.25
CA ASP A 82 2.76 7.91 7.85
C ASP A 82 3.66 8.58 6.81
N SER A 83 4.02 7.87 5.74
CA SER A 83 4.80 8.42 4.64
C SER A 83 4.02 9.44 3.81
N VAL A 84 2.69 9.26 3.67
CA VAL A 84 1.80 10.25 3.04
C VAL A 84 1.75 11.53 3.88
N MET A 85 1.55 11.40 5.21
CA MET A 85 1.56 12.54 6.13
C MET A 85 2.92 13.27 6.12
N LEU A 86 4.03 12.53 6.11
CA LEU A 86 5.38 13.13 6.02
C LEU A 86 5.60 13.91 4.72
N ALA A 87 5.04 13.43 3.60
CA ALA A 87 5.09 14.15 2.34
C ALA A 87 4.23 15.42 2.40
N ASN A 88 3.04 15.36 3.01
CA ASN A 88 2.16 16.52 3.18
C ASN A 88 2.72 17.58 4.11
N ALA A 89 3.46 17.21 5.14
CA ALA A 89 4.22 18.16 5.97
C ALA A 89 5.25 18.96 5.17
N LYS A 90 5.58 18.51 3.96
CA LYS A 90 6.45 19.19 2.98
C LYS A 90 5.68 19.82 1.82
N GLY A 91 4.36 19.91 1.92
CA GLY A 91 3.50 20.54 0.92
C GLY A 91 3.13 19.66 -0.29
N ALA A 92 3.18 18.34 -0.18
CA ALA A 92 2.94 17.45 -1.32
C ALA A 92 1.48 17.40 -1.82
N GLY A 93 0.48 17.76 -1.00
CA GLY A 93 -0.95 17.78 -1.38
C GLY A 93 -1.47 16.40 -1.79
N LEU A 94 -1.31 15.40 -0.92
CA LEU A 94 -1.70 14.02 -1.16
C LEU A 94 -2.84 13.57 -0.24
N LYS A 95 -3.73 12.70 -0.72
CA LYS A 95 -4.84 12.12 0.04
C LYS A 95 -4.83 10.60 -0.07
N GLY A 96 -4.81 9.90 1.08
CA GLY A 96 -5.18 8.49 1.17
C GLY A 96 -6.67 8.32 0.88
N ILE A 97 -7.02 7.47 -0.09
CA ILE A 97 -8.41 7.30 -0.58
C ILE A 97 -8.94 5.88 -0.43
N PHE A 98 -8.07 4.89 -0.20
CA PHE A 98 -8.45 3.50 -0.06
C PHE A 98 -7.43 2.73 0.80
N VAL A 99 -7.88 2.11 1.90
CA VAL A 99 -7.03 1.27 2.76
C VAL A 99 -6.94 -0.14 2.18
N SER A 100 -5.76 -0.54 1.77
CA SER A 100 -5.50 -1.89 1.27
C SER A 100 -5.20 -2.91 2.37
N LEU A 101 -4.56 -2.45 3.46
CA LEU A 101 -4.32 -3.23 4.67
C LEU A 101 -4.53 -2.36 5.91
N ASN A 102 -5.16 -2.90 6.94
CA ASN A 102 -5.45 -2.20 8.20
C ASN A 102 -4.20 -1.74 8.95
N HIS A 103 -3.06 -2.34 8.67
CA HIS A 103 -1.73 -1.86 9.05
C HIS A 103 -0.68 -2.42 8.11
N VAL A 104 0.44 -1.71 7.98
CA VAL A 104 1.56 -2.20 7.17
C VAL A 104 2.22 -3.36 7.92
N PRO A 105 2.47 -4.50 7.26
CA PRO A 105 3.00 -5.70 7.89
C PRO A 105 4.50 -5.61 8.22
N TYR A 106 4.95 -4.47 8.75
CA TYR A 106 6.34 -4.31 9.16
C TYR A 106 6.74 -5.27 10.27
N THR A 107 7.90 -5.88 10.13
CA THR A 107 8.47 -6.80 11.11
C THR A 107 9.98 -6.67 11.21
N LEU A 108 10.49 -7.02 12.39
CA LEU A 108 11.90 -7.12 12.74
C LEU A 108 12.19 -8.62 12.88
N VAL A 109 12.83 -9.22 11.87
CA VAL A 109 13.16 -10.65 11.87
C VAL A 109 14.54 -10.86 12.45
N TYR A 110 14.71 -11.92 13.24
CA TYR A 110 15.95 -12.30 13.91
C TYR A 110 16.10 -13.83 13.94
N HIS A 111 17.28 -14.32 14.29
CA HIS A 111 17.53 -15.75 14.46
C HIS A 111 17.11 -16.24 15.83
N PRO A 112 16.47 -17.43 15.94
CA PRO A 112 16.12 -18.03 17.22
C PRO A 112 17.38 -18.34 18.07
N ASN A 113 17.21 -18.49 19.37
CA ASN A 113 18.28 -18.84 20.32
C ASN A 113 19.43 -17.82 20.36
N THR A 114 19.17 -16.55 20.03
CA THR A 114 20.17 -15.47 20.07
C THR A 114 20.00 -14.55 21.27
N GLY A 115 19.21 -14.96 22.28
CA GLY A 115 18.94 -14.17 23.49
C GLY A 115 18.05 -12.96 23.23
N VAL A 116 17.15 -13.05 22.25
CA VAL A 116 16.12 -12.03 21.99
C VAL A 116 14.84 -12.43 22.72
N ASN A 117 14.40 -11.61 23.66
CA ASN A 117 13.14 -11.77 24.38
C ASN A 117 12.19 -10.59 24.13
N SER A 118 12.71 -9.46 23.65
CA SER A 118 11.95 -8.25 23.37
C SER A 118 12.66 -7.39 22.32
N VAL A 119 11.98 -6.32 21.84
CA VAL A 119 12.58 -5.34 20.94
C VAL A 119 13.79 -4.62 21.56
N LYS A 120 13.88 -4.54 22.90
CA LYS A 120 15.00 -3.90 23.60
C LYS A 120 16.33 -4.63 23.38
N ASP A 121 16.28 -5.94 23.08
CA ASP A 121 17.47 -6.74 22.81
C ASP A 121 18.09 -6.45 21.42
N LEU A 122 17.44 -5.59 20.63
CA LEU A 122 18.01 -5.03 19.38
C LEU A 122 19.10 -3.98 19.68
N ASP A 123 19.09 -3.36 20.85
CA ASP A 123 20.08 -2.33 21.18
C ASP A 123 21.50 -2.90 21.19
N GLY A 124 22.42 -2.23 20.47
CA GLY A 124 23.79 -2.69 20.23
C GLY A 124 23.97 -3.71 19.10
N ARG A 125 22.90 -4.25 18.49
CA ARG A 125 22.98 -5.24 17.41
C ARG A 125 22.88 -4.61 16.01
N PRO A 126 23.36 -5.31 14.96
CA PRO A 126 23.18 -4.90 13.59
C PRO A 126 21.72 -5.02 13.15
N PHE A 127 21.21 -3.99 12.47
CA PHE A 127 19.86 -3.97 11.90
C PHE A 127 19.85 -3.51 10.45
N ALA A 128 19.48 -4.39 9.54
CA ALA A 128 19.21 -4.05 8.15
C ALA A 128 17.84 -3.38 8.03
N VAL A 129 17.80 -2.09 7.75
CA VAL A 129 16.56 -1.29 7.71
C VAL A 129 16.54 -0.37 6.49
N LYS A 130 15.36 -0.15 5.90
CA LYS A 130 15.19 0.86 4.85
C LYS A 130 15.40 2.25 5.44
N ILE A 131 16.33 3.00 4.87
CA ILE A 131 16.66 4.35 5.37
C ILE A 131 15.43 5.24 5.29
N GLY A 132 15.17 5.98 6.38
CA GLY A 132 14.11 6.98 6.44
C GLY A 132 12.71 6.44 6.71
N VAL A 133 12.54 5.16 7.07
CA VAL A 133 11.23 4.66 7.50
C VAL A 133 10.82 5.26 8.84
N THR A 134 9.61 5.78 8.88
CA THR A 134 9.10 6.58 10.00
C THR A 134 8.95 5.78 11.28
N TYR A 135 8.36 4.56 11.16
CA TYR A 135 8.11 3.71 12.33
C TYR A 135 9.38 3.43 13.15
N TRP A 136 10.54 3.35 12.48
CA TRP A 136 11.78 3.01 13.16
C TRP A 136 12.27 4.11 14.10
N LYS A 137 12.05 5.39 13.76
CA LYS A 137 12.34 6.50 14.67
C LYS A 137 11.49 6.41 15.92
N TRP A 138 10.19 6.13 15.77
CA TRP A 138 9.28 5.97 16.89
C TRP A 138 9.65 4.76 17.77
N VAL A 139 9.92 3.60 17.18
CA VAL A 139 10.36 2.41 17.91
C VAL A 139 11.63 2.71 18.71
N LYS A 140 12.64 3.32 18.11
CA LYS A 140 13.87 3.71 18.83
C LYS A 140 13.58 4.60 20.04
N HIS A 141 12.77 5.62 19.84
CA HIS A 141 12.39 6.56 20.89
C HIS A 141 11.65 5.85 22.02
N THR A 142 10.57 5.16 21.68
CA THR A 142 9.66 4.51 22.66
C THR A 142 10.34 3.44 23.50
N TYR A 143 11.27 2.69 22.91
CA TYR A 143 11.95 1.58 23.58
C TYR A 143 13.38 1.90 24.03
N GLY A 144 13.87 3.13 23.80
CA GLY A 144 15.19 3.59 24.26
C GLY A 144 16.36 2.94 23.51
N LEU A 145 16.19 2.66 22.20
CA LEU A 145 17.20 1.96 21.39
C LEU A 145 18.23 2.97 20.83
N ASN A 146 19.34 3.18 21.56
CA ASN A 146 20.31 4.23 21.25
C ASN A 146 21.61 3.71 20.62
N LYS A 147 21.85 2.38 20.62
CA LYS A 147 23.11 1.76 20.21
C LYS A 147 22.97 0.84 19.00
N VAL A 148 21.78 0.80 18.37
CA VAL A 148 21.53 -0.06 17.20
C VAL A 148 22.44 0.32 16.05
N LYS A 149 23.08 -0.69 15.43
CA LYS A 149 23.99 -0.51 14.30
C LYS A 149 23.20 -0.64 13.00
N GLU A 150 22.60 0.47 12.56
CA GLU A 150 21.78 0.51 11.36
C GLU A 150 22.62 0.43 10.09
N PHE A 151 22.13 -0.32 9.10
CA PHE A 151 22.69 -0.35 7.76
C PHE A 151 21.57 -0.58 6.70
N PRO A 152 21.82 -0.20 5.42
CA PRO A 152 20.79 -0.23 4.41
C PRO A 152 20.23 -1.63 4.12
N LEU A 153 18.90 -1.75 4.05
CA LEU A 153 18.22 -2.96 3.61
C LEU A 153 18.44 -3.18 2.11
N THR A 154 19.18 -4.21 1.75
CA THR A 154 19.44 -4.59 0.34
C THR A 154 18.47 -5.64 -0.19
N GLY A 155 17.76 -6.34 0.70
CA GLY A 155 16.93 -7.51 0.36
C GLY A 155 17.74 -8.79 0.11
N ASP A 156 19.04 -8.78 0.37
CA ASP A 156 19.90 -9.97 0.34
C ASP A 156 19.68 -10.80 1.61
N LEU A 157 19.05 -11.96 1.42
CA LEU A 157 18.81 -12.92 2.52
C LEU A 157 20.08 -13.70 2.90
N GLY A 158 21.07 -13.76 2.03
CA GLY A 158 22.33 -14.46 2.30
C GLY A 158 23.14 -13.79 3.42
N LEU A 159 23.14 -12.46 3.47
CA LEU A 159 23.79 -11.73 4.59
C LEU A 159 23.10 -12.05 5.91
N PHE A 160 21.77 -11.97 5.96
CA PHE A 160 21.00 -12.34 7.16
C PHE A 160 21.30 -13.78 7.59
N ALA A 161 21.24 -14.76 6.66
CA ALA A 161 21.44 -16.16 6.96
C ALA A 161 22.81 -16.45 7.63
N ARG A 162 23.86 -15.71 7.25
CA ARG A 162 25.22 -15.87 7.79
C ARG A 162 25.47 -15.10 9.09
N THR A 163 24.68 -14.05 9.36
CA THR A 163 24.92 -13.13 10.49
C THR A 163 23.92 -13.39 11.62
N LYS A 164 24.22 -14.33 12.51
CA LYS A 164 23.29 -14.81 13.54
C LYS A 164 22.79 -13.72 14.52
N ASN A 165 23.57 -12.68 14.73
CA ASN A 165 23.26 -11.62 15.70
C ASN A 165 22.54 -10.41 15.02
N GLN A 166 22.15 -10.55 13.75
CA GLN A 166 21.55 -9.49 12.97
C GLN A 166 20.02 -9.52 13.06
N PHE A 167 19.42 -8.33 13.14
CA PHE A 167 18.00 -8.12 12.81
C PHE A 167 17.85 -7.63 11.36
N GLN A 168 16.70 -7.94 10.77
CA GLN A 168 16.36 -7.47 9.43
C GLN A 168 14.91 -7.03 9.34
N GLN A 169 14.69 -5.83 8.80
CA GLN A 169 13.36 -5.36 8.45
C GLN A 169 12.76 -6.22 7.33
N GLY A 170 11.48 -6.49 7.44
CA GLY A 170 10.70 -7.14 6.40
C GLY A 170 9.21 -6.91 6.55
N TYR A 171 8.46 -7.69 5.78
CA TYR A 171 7.02 -7.83 5.96
C TYR A 171 6.73 -9.20 6.55
N SER A 172 5.98 -9.23 7.66
CA SER A 172 5.63 -10.45 8.41
C SER A 172 4.94 -11.52 7.55
N ILE A 173 4.26 -11.08 6.51
CA ILE A 173 3.56 -11.95 5.53
C ILE A 173 4.48 -12.52 4.44
N PHE A 174 5.76 -12.13 4.37
CA PHE A 174 6.67 -12.60 3.32
C PHE A 174 8.05 -13.02 3.81
N LEU A 175 8.70 -12.19 4.64
CA LEU A 175 10.11 -12.41 4.97
C LEU A 175 10.31 -13.73 5.72
N PRO A 176 9.51 -14.09 6.73
CA PRO A 176 9.62 -15.39 7.39
C PRO A 176 9.50 -16.55 6.40
N ALA A 177 8.43 -16.59 5.61
CA ALA A 177 8.21 -17.68 4.64
C ALA A 177 9.35 -17.80 3.59
N ARG A 178 9.96 -16.69 3.19
CA ARG A 178 11.11 -16.69 2.28
C ARG A 178 12.39 -17.22 2.95
N LEU A 179 12.56 -17.00 4.24
CA LEU A 179 13.66 -17.54 5.03
C LEU A 179 13.47 -19.04 5.26
N ASP A 180 12.25 -19.46 5.62
CA ASP A 180 11.87 -20.86 5.79
C ASP A 180 12.13 -21.68 4.51
N ALA A 181 11.71 -21.15 3.36
CA ALA A 181 11.96 -21.77 2.05
C ALA A 181 13.46 -21.91 1.71
N LYS A 182 14.34 -21.22 2.44
CA LYS A 182 15.80 -21.33 2.33
C LYS A 182 16.44 -22.13 3.48
N GLY A 183 15.63 -22.72 4.35
CA GLY A 183 16.12 -23.43 5.54
C GLY A 183 16.81 -22.52 6.57
N VAL A 184 16.44 -21.22 6.60
CA VAL A 184 17.00 -20.24 7.56
C VAL A 184 16.02 -20.07 8.73
N PRO A 185 16.29 -20.65 9.91
CA PRO A 185 15.45 -20.47 11.08
C PRO A 185 15.32 -18.99 11.46
N ASN A 186 14.10 -18.57 11.75
CA ASN A 186 13.82 -17.17 12.06
C ASN A 186 12.64 -17.02 13.02
N GLU A 187 12.65 -15.93 13.77
CA GLU A 187 11.57 -15.41 14.59
C GLU A 187 11.36 -13.94 14.26
N GLN A 188 10.25 -13.37 14.73
CA GLN A 188 9.92 -12.00 14.39
C GLN A 188 9.22 -11.24 15.53
N ILE A 189 9.44 -9.92 15.56
CA ILE A 189 8.66 -8.95 16.33
C ILE A 189 7.95 -8.06 15.31
N THR A 190 6.61 -8.05 15.31
CA THR A 190 5.85 -7.18 14.41
C THR A 190 5.81 -5.75 14.95
N VAL A 191 5.89 -4.76 14.08
CA VAL A 191 5.82 -3.34 14.48
C VAL A 191 4.43 -2.98 15.02
N GLU A 192 3.40 -3.69 14.55
CA GLU A 192 2.05 -3.58 15.08
C GLU A 192 1.95 -3.99 16.55
N SER A 193 2.62 -5.08 16.96
CA SER A 193 2.66 -5.52 18.37
C SER A 193 3.39 -4.53 19.28
N LEU A 194 4.21 -3.66 18.71
CA LEU A 194 4.87 -2.55 19.41
C LEU A 194 3.97 -1.30 19.54
N GLY A 195 2.80 -1.29 18.91
CA GLY A 195 1.82 -0.21 18.99
C GLY A 195 1.90 0.82 17.85
N TYR A 196 2.70 0.61 16.80
CA TYR A 196 2.76 1.50 15.65
C TYR A 196 2.06 0.88 14.43
N ARG A 197 0.91 1.43 14.02
CA ARG A 197 -0.02 0.80 13.08
C ARG A 197 -0.46 1.71 11.92
N PRO A 198 0.45 2.20 11.05
CA PRO A 198 0.05 2.98 9.89
C PRO A 198 -0.72 2.08 8.90
N TYR A 199 -1.73 2.64 8.23
CA TYR A 199 -2.40 1.96 7.13
C TYR A 199 -1.46 1.74 5.94
N SER A 200 -1.70 0.69 5.14
CA SER A 200 -1.27 0.65 3.75
C SER A 200 -2.37 1.27 2.90
N VAL A 201 -2.08 2.39 2.23
CA VAL A 201 -3.11 3.17 1.53
C VAL A 201 -2.76 3.39 0.06
N LEU A 202 -3.76 3.25 -0.80
CA LEU A 202 -3.74 3.92 -2.09
C LEU A 202 -3.99 5.40 -1.85
N PHE A 203 -3.19 6.23 -2.48
CA PHE A 203 -3.31 7.69 -2.40
C PHE A 203 -3.19 8.33 -3.78
N THR A 204 -3.68 9.55 -3.88
CA THR A 204 -3.58 10.39 -5.07
C THR A 204 -3.34 11.85 -4.68
N SER A 205 -3.24 12.77 -5.63
CA SER A 205 -3.07 14.19 -5.36
C SER A 205 -4.41 14.92 -5.16
N ASP A 206 -4.41 15.97 -4.32
CA ASP A 206 -5.52 16.91 -4.19
C ASP A 206 -5.93 17.50 -5.55
N LYS A 207 -4.96 17.69 -6.44
CA LYS A 207 -5.19 18.16 -7.80
C LYS A 207 -6.09 17.21 -8.57
N LEU A 208 -5.75 15.91 -8.61
CA LEU A 208 -6.55 14.93 -9.35
C LEU A 208 -7.95 14.78 -8.77
N ILE A 209 -8.09 14.81 -7.44
CA ILE A 209 -9.40 14.77 -6.77
C ILE A 209 -10.29 15.96 -7.20
N LYS A 210 -9.71 17.15 -7.31
CA LYS A 210 -10.45 18.36 -7.73
C LYS A 210 -10.78 18.36 -9.22
N GLU A 211 -9.84 17.93 -10.06
CA GLU A 211 -9.99 17.98 -11.52
C GLU A 211 -10.84 16.83 -12.08
N ASN A 212 -10.77 15.64 -11.47
CA ASN A 212 -11.48 14.45 -11.95
C ASN A 212 -11.90 13.49 -10.82
N PRO A 213 -12.83 13.90 -9.93
CA PRO A 213 -13.29 13.07 -8.82
C PRO A 213 -13.97 11.78 -9.29
N GLU A 214 -14.59 11.78 -10.46
CA GLU A 214 -15.24 10.60 -11.04
C GLU A 214 -14.23 9.52 -11.41
N LEU A 215 -13.07 9.88 -11.94
CA LEU A 215 -11.98 8.95 -12.19
C LEU A 215 -11.47 8.33 -10.89
N VAL A 216 -11.29 9.14 -9.86
CA VAL A 216 -10.85 8.66 -8.53
C VAL A 216 -11.87 7.67 -7.97
N GLN A 217 -13.17 7.99 -8.08
CA GLN A 217 -14.25 7.09 -7.65
C GLN A 217 -14.24 5.78 -8.45
N ALA A 218 -14.11 5.83 -9.77
CA ALA A 218 -14.05 4.64 -10.62
C ALA A 218 -12.89 3.70 -10.23
N VAL A 219 -11.72 4.27 -9.91
CA VAL A 219 -10.56 3.49 -9.43
C VAL A 219 -10.86 2.83 -8.08
N VAL A 220 -11.45 3.55 -7.12
CA VAL A 220 -11.80 3.00 -5.79
C VAL A 220 -12.85 1.90 -5.91
N ASP A 221 -13.88 2.07 -6.75
CA ASP A 221 -14.93 1.06 -6.97
C ASP A 221 -14.34 -0.18 -7.65
N ARG A 222 -13.48 -0.01 -8.66
CA ARG A 222 -12.76 -1.10 -9.31
C ARG A 222 -11.91 -1.88 -8.30
N LEU A 223 -11.16 -1.20 -7.44
CA LEU A 223 -10.32 -1.86 -6.44
C LEU A 223 -11.15 -2.61 -5.41
N SER A 224 -12.29 -2.07 -4.98
CA SER A 224 -13.20 -2.76 -4.06
C SER A 224 -13.66 -4.12 -4.62
N ILE A 225 -14.02 -4.18 -5.90
CA ILE A 225 -14.39 -5.41 -6.61
C ILE A 225 -13.18 -6.34 -6.74
N SER A 226 -12.04 -5.81 -7.15
CA SER A 226 -10.84 -6.59 -7.45
C SER A 226 -10.21 -7.20 -6.20
N PHE A 227 -10.22 -6.49 -5.07
CA PHE A 227 -9.80 -7.07 -3.80
C PHE A 227 -10.68 -8.25 -3.42
N HIS A 228 -12.00 -8.10 -3.47
CA HIS A 228 -12.92 -9.20 -3.18
C HIS A 228 -12.67 -10.41 -4.08
N LYS A 229 -12.57 -10.22 -5.41
CA LYS A 229 -12.28 -11.30 -6.37
C LYS A 229 -10.97 -12.02 -6.04
N SER A 230 -9.89 -11.27 -5.78
CA SER A 230 -8.57 -11.84 -5.49
C SER A 230 -8.51 -12.65 -4.20
N LEU A 231 -9.44 -12.41 -3.27
CA LEU A 231 -9.56 -13.14 -2.01
C LEU A 231 -10.46 -14.39 -2.14
N VAL A 232 -11.50 -14.32 -2.97
CA VAL A 232 -12.42 -15.47 -3.23
C VAL A 232 -11.71 -16.52 -4.09
N ASP A 233 -11.10 -16.10 -5.19
CA ASP A 233 -10.30 -16.97 -6.07
C ASP A 233 -8.92 -16.32 -6.34
N PRO A 234 -7.91 -16.62 -5.52
CA PRO A 234 -6.59 -16.03 -5.67
C PRO A 234 -5.78 -16.60 -6.85
N LYS A 235 -6.20 -17.71 -7.45
CA LYS A 235 -5.41 -18.43 -8.46
C LYS A 235 -5.09 -17.58 -9.70
N PRO A 236 -6.05 -16.93 -10.38
CA PRO A 236 -5.76 -16.14 -11.58
C PRO A 236 -4.79 -15.00 -11.30
N THR A 237 -5.01 -14.25 -10.21
CA THR A 237 -4.13 -13.15 -9.80
C THR A 237 -2.76 -13.64 -9.38
N ARG A 238 -2.69 -14.76 -8.65
CA ARG A 238 -1.42 -15.39 -8.29
C ARG A 238 -0.61 -15.70 -9.54
N ASP A 239 -1.19 -16.41 -10.49
CA ASP A 239 -0.49 -16.85 -11.71
C ASP A 239 -0.02 -15.62 -12.52
N PHE A 240 -0.82 -14.55 -12.55
CA PHE A 240 -0.44 -13.28 -13.14
C PHE A 240 0.74 -12.61 -12.40
N ILE A 241 0.73 -12.54 -11.07
CA ILE A 241 1.84 -11.99 -10.26
C ILE A 241 3.12 -12.81 -10.48
N LEU A 242 3.03 -14.14 -10.49
CA LEU A 242 4.17 -15.02 -10.70
C LEU A 242 4.79 -14.83 -12.10
N SER A 243 4.00 -14.47 -13.10
CA SER A 243 4.51 -14.11 -14.43
C SER A 243 5.34 -12.80 -14.42
N LYS A 244 5.13 -11.92 -13.43
CA LYS A 244 5.82 -10.62 -13.30
C LYS A 244 6.99 -10.63 -12.32
N SER A 245 7.05 -11.60 -11.40
CA SER A 245 8.07 -11.64 -10.36
C SER A 245 8.56 -13.06 -10.07
N LYS A 246 9.89 -13.25 -10.13
CA LYS A 246 10.56 -14.49 -9.70
C LYS A 246 10.88 -14.52 -8.19
N LYS A 247 10.48 -13.49 -7.43
CA LYS A 247 10.79 -13.38 -5.98
C LYS A 247 9.75 -14.05 -5.09
N VAL A 248 8.64 -14.49 -5.68
CA VAL A 248 7.52 -15.13 -5.01
C VAL A 248 7.18 -16.41 -5.77
N ASN A 249 6.89 -17.50 -5.06
CA ASN A 249 6.31 -18.71 -5.60
C ASN A 249 4.84 -18.85 -5.19
N ALA A 250 4.15 -19.88 -5.67
CA ALA A 250 2.73 -20.08 -5.40
C ALA A 250 2.44 -20.30 -3.91
N GLU A 251 3.30 -21.01 -3.19
CA GLU A 251 3.16 -21.30 -1.77
C GLU A 251 3.26 -20.02 -0.94
N ILE A 252 4.32 -19.22 -1.14
CA ILE A 252 4.52 -17.93 -0.47
C ILE A 252 3.36 -16.98 -0.75
N HIS A 253 2.84 -16.96 -2.00
CA HIS A 253 1.69 -16.14 -2.36
C HIS A 253 0.43 -16.58 -1.61
N ASN A 254 0.11 -17.88 -1.61
CA ASN A 254 -1.07 -18.41 -0.96
C ASN A 254 -1.01 -18.16 0.56
N ASN A 255 0.14 -18.39 1.19
CA ASN A 255 0.35 -18.08 2.61
C ASN A 255 0.11 -16.59 2.89
N ALA A 256 0.61 -15.70 2.04
CA ALA A 256 0.38 -14.27 2.19
C ALA A 256 -1.12 -13.90 2.13
N ILE A 257 -1.90 -14.52 1.24
CA ILE A 257 -3.34 -14.30 1.15
C ILE A 257 -4.05 -14.74 2.44
N GLU A 258 -3.71 -15.92 2.98
CA GLU A 258 -4.31 -16.40 4.23
C GLU A 258 -3.95 -15.52 5.44
N LEU A 259 -2.70 -15.09 5.54
CA LEU A 259 -2.28 -14.13 6.56
C LEU A 259 -3.00 -12.78 6.42
N MET A 260 -3.17 -12.29 5.18
CA MET A 260 -3.94 -11.06 4.93
C MET A 260 -5.38 -11.17 5.43
N LYS A 261 -6.07 -12.25 5.09
CA LYS A 261 -7.47 -12.49 5.51
C LYS A 261 -7.60 -12.51 7.03
N ARG A 262 -6.65 -13.15 7.71
CA ARG A 262 -6.69 -13.34 9.16
C ARG A 262 -6.32 -12.08 9.95
N ASP A 263 -5.27 -11.36 9.54
CA ASP A 263 -4.60 -10.38 10.39
C ASP A 263 -4.67 -8.93 9.86
N PHE A 264 -4.84 -8.73 8.55
CA PHE A 264 -4.63 -7.42 7.92
C PHE A 264 -5.85 -6.83 7.25
N LEU A 265 -6.91 -7.63 7.05
CA LEU A 265 -8.15 -7.18 6.43
C LEU A 265 -9.29 -7.15 7.45
N PRO A 266 -10.33 -6.33 7.21
CA PRO A 266 -11.53 -6.39 8.04
C PRO A 266 -12.23 -7.75 7.86
N ALA A 267 -12.89 -8.25 8.91
CA ALA A 267 -13.67 -9.49 8.84
C ALA A 267 -14.79 -9.43 7.77
N ASP A 268 -15.43 -8.28 7.64
CA ASP A 268 -16.33 -7.97 6.53
C ASP A 268 -15.54 -7.35 5.38
N TRP A 269 -15.29 -8.12 4.34
CA TRP A 269 -14.52 -7.69 3.18
C TRP A 269 -15.16 -6.54 2.39
N SER A 270 -16.47 -6.27 2.57
CA SER A 270 -17.10 -5.07 1.98
C SER A 270 -16.51 -3.78 2.55
N LYS A 271 -15.86 -3.85 3.71
CA LYS A 271 -15.18 -2.75 4.39
C LYS A 271 -13.72 -2.56 3.95
N ILE A 272 -13.19 -3.39 3.06
CA ILE A 272 -11.86 -3.15 2.47
C ILE A 272 -11.88 -1.80 1.74
N GLY A 273 -10.91 -0.97 2.02
CA GLY A 273 -10.87 0.42 1.54
C GLY A 273 -11.26 1.47 2.58
N CYS A 274 -12.00 1.08 3.62
CA CYS A 274 -12.45 1.99 4.67
C CYS A 274 -11.28 2.51 5.52
N GLN A 275 -11.40 3.77 5.95
CA GLN A 275 -10.40 4.46 6.78
C GLN A 275 -11.07 4.97 8.06
N ASP A 276 -10.45 4.74 9.21
CA ASP A 276 -10.83 5.38 10.46
C ASP A 276 -10.00 6.66 10.65
N PRO A 277 -10.61 7.85 10.70
CA PRO A 277 -9.92 9.11 10.97
C PRO A 277 -9.08 9.09 12.25
N ASN A 278 -9.55 8.41 13.31
CA ASN A 278 -8.82 8.33 14.58
C ASN A 278 -7.46 7.62 14.43
N ARG A 279 -7.34 6.66 13.53
CA ARG A 279 -6.07 5.98 13.27
C ARG A 279 -5.05 6.93 12.62
N TRP A 280 -5.49 7.82 11.73
CA TRP A 280 -4.61 8.85 11.17
C TRP A 280 -4.11 9.81 12.24
N VAL A 281 -4.99 10.21 13.17
CA VAL A 281 -4.62 11.05 14.31
C VAL A 281 -3.65 10.33 15.25
N GLU A 282 -3.90 9.06 15.59
CA GLU A 282 -3.02 8.22 16.43
C GLU A 282 -1.59 8.19 15.85
N VAL A 283 -1.45 7.83 14.58
CA VAL A 283 -0.14 7.73 13.92
C VAL A 283 0.53 9.11 13.81
N ALA A 284 -0.24 10.17 13.50
CA ALA A 284 0.30 11.54 13.46
C ALA A 284 0.86 11.97 14.82
N ASN A 285 0.19 11.66 15.93
CA ASN A 285 0.66 11.98 17.26
C ASN A 285 1.98 11.24 17.58
N GLN A 286 2.07 9.95 17.26
CA GLN A 286 3.30 9.18 17.37
C GLN A 286 4.46 9.76 16.56
N MET A 287 4.17 10.31 15.38
CA MET A 287 5.18 10.98 14.55
C MET A 287 5.60 12.34 15.13
N LYS A 288 4.67 13.07 15.77
CA LYS A 288 4.97 14.34 16.46
C LYS A 288 5.85 14.12 17.69
N GLU A 289 5.59 13.06 18.48
CA GLU A 289 6.41 12.68 19.65
C GLU A 289 7.90 12.57 19.31
N VAL A 290 8.22 12.12 18.10
CA VAL A 290 9.60 11.93 17.64
C VAL A 290 10.08 13.00 16.68
N ASN A 291 9.39 14.15 16.62
CA ASN A 291 9.72 15.28 15.78
C ASN A 291 9.88 14.93 14.29
N VAL A 292 9.07 14.01 13.79
CA VAL A 292 8.96 13.64 12.37
C VAL A 292 7.91 14.51 11.67
N LEU A 293 6.84 14.86 12.38
CA LEU A 293 5.86 15.84 11.95
C LEU A 293 5.95 17.10 12.82
N PRO A 294 5.66 18.29 12.27
CA PRO A 294 5.45 19.51 13.04
C PRO A 294 4.32 19.31 14.08
N SER A 295 4.43 19.96 15.23
CA SER A 295 3.43 19.85 16.31
C SER A 295 2.02 20.30 15.89
N ASP A 296 1.95 21.29 15.00
CA ASP A 296 0.74 21.88 14.43
C ASP A 296 0.21 21.16 13.16
N PHE A 297 0.87 20.10 12.71
CA PHE A 297 0.42 19.34 11.54
C PHE A 297 -0.99 18.79 11.74
N ASP A 298 -1.90 19.11 10.81
CA ASP A 298 -3.26 18.55 10.79
C ASP A 298 -3.31 17.26 9.96
N PRO A 299 -3.52 16.07 10.57
CA PRO A 299 -3.61 14.82 9.83
C PRO A 299 -4.80 14.75 8.87
N HIS A 300 -5.88 15.53 9.08
CA HIS A 300 -7.08 15.52 8.24
C HIS A 300 -6.79 15.97 6.80
N GLN A 301 -5.71 16.71 6.58
CA GLN A 301 -5.27 17.05 5.22
C GLN A 301 -4.68 15.86 4.44
N SER A 302 -4.51 14.68 5.03
CA SER A 302 -3.80 13.55 4.43
C SER A 302 -4.69 12.40 3.97
N TYR A 303 -6.01 12.50 4.13
CA TYR A 303 -6.95 11.47 3.70
C TYR A 303 -8.28 12.06 3.23
N ASP A 304 -9.02 11.26 2.47
CA ASP A 304 -10.39 11.53 2.07
C ASP A 304 -11.20 10.23 2.15
N THR A 305 -12.23 10.23 3.02
CA THR A 305 -13.07 9.05 3.25
C THR A 305 -14.29 9.01 2.32
N SER A 306 -14.53 10.02 1.52
CA SER A 306 -15.74 10.16 0.69
C SER A 306 -15.82 9.14 -0.45
N PHE A 307 -14.68 8.69 -0.95
CA PHE A 307 -14.61 7.75 -2.08
C PHE A 307 -14.97 6.31 -1.71
N LYS A 308 -14.84 5.89 -0.46
CA LYS A 308 -15.28 4.56 -0.02
C LYS A 308 -16.57 4.65 0.77
N ARG A 309 -17.69 4.36 0.09
CA ARG A 309 -19.04 4.42 0.68
C ARG A 309 -19.30 3.22 1.60
N GLY A 310 -20.20 3.40 2.55
CA GLY A 310 -20.69 2.32 3.44
C GLY A 310 -19.71 1.91 4.55
N CYS A 311 -18.68 2.69 4.83
CA CYS A 311 -17.70 2.41 5.89
C CYS A 311 -18.28 2.50 7.30
N PHE A 312 -19.12 3.51 7.52
CA PHE A 312 -19.73 3.80 8.80
C PHE A 312 -21.25 3.77 8.61
N LYS A 313 -21.92 2.83 9.25
CA LYS A 313 -23.37 2.80 9.45
C LYS A 313 -23.66 2.85 10.93
#